data_5a64676f39e550917b10967139ff6a19
#
_entry.id   5a64676f39e550917b10967139ff6a19
#
_cell.length_a   1.000
_cell.length_b   1.000
_cell.length_c   1.000
_cell.angle_alpha   90.00
_cell.angle_beta   90.00
_cell.angle_gamma   90.00
#
_symmetry.space_group_name_H-M   'P 1'
#
loop_
_entity.id
_entity.type
_entity.pdbx_description
1 polymer ?
#
loop_
_entity_poly.entity_id
_entity_poly.type
_entity_poly.pdbx_seq_one_letter_code
_entity_poly.pdbx_strand_id
1 'polypeptide(L)'
;MYNQILKKIEFFSLLNADEIEQINNSCQIVTLNRDNILFYEGDLAKSFYILLEGSLKLYKIGSSGNEIIMHHFVQPTLLAEMATFQNDSFPATAISTSQVTKIAILDKEIFISLLQSNGNLSFHIIGSLISKMKSLEQTIHKN
;
A
#
# COMPACT_ATOMS: atom_id res chain seq x y z
N MET A 1 12.48 -1.02 12.12
CA MET A 1 12.64 -2.42 11.72
C MET A 1 12.41 -2.64 10.23
N TYR A 2 11.38 -2.04 9.66
CA TYR A 2 11.04 -2.23 8.25
C TYR A 2 11.51 -1.09 7.34
N ASN A 3 12.42 -0.25 7.81
CA ASN A 3 12.86 0.95 7.08
C ASN A 3 13.45 0.62 5.71
N GLN A 4 14.25 -0.44 5.62
CA GLN A 4 14.86 -0.84 4.34
C GLN A 4 13.82 -1.33 3.34
N ILE A 5 12.79 -2.04 3.82
CA ILE A 5 11.70 -2.51 2.96
C ILE A 5 10.88 -1.32 2.47
N LEU A 6 10.50 -0.40 3.36
CA LEU A 6 9.74 0.79 3.00
C LEU A 6 10.46 1.63 1.94
N LYS A 7 11.77 1.79 2.09
CA LYS A 7 12.59 2.57 1.14
C LYS A 7 12.56 2.00 -0.27
N LYS A 8 12.39 0.69 -0.42
CA LYS A 8 12.34 0.02 -1.72
C LYS A 8 10.98 0.14 -2.40
N ILE A 9 9.93 0.54 -1.66
CA ILE A 9 8.61 0.75 -2.24
C ILE A 9 8.64 2.05 -3.04
N GLU A 10 8.17 1.98 -4.28
CA GLU A 10 8.27 3.09 -5.22
C GLU A 10 7.66 4.37 -4.69
N PHE A 11 6.54 4.27 -3.97
CA PHE A 11 5.84 5.38 -3.34
C PHE A 11 6.73 6.17 -2.36
N PHE A 12 7.72 5.52 -1.75
CA PHE A 12 8.62 6.12 -0.76
C PHE A 12 10.06 6.26 -1.27
N SER A 13 10.28 6.06 -2.56
CA SER A 13 11.64 5.92 -3.11
C SER A 13 12.52 7.16 -2.95
N LEU A 14 11.95 8.35 -2.90
CA LEU A 14 12.72 9.60 -2.75
C LEU A 14 12.75 10.13 -1.32
N LEU A 15 12.19 9.40 -0.37
CA LEU A 15 12.25 9.79 1.05
C LEU A 15 13.67 9.56 1.60
N ASN A 16 14.11 10.46 2.49
CA ASN A 16 15.36 10.26 3.21
C ASN A 16 15.14 9.34 4.41
N ALA A 17 16.24 9.01 5.12
CA ALA A 17 16.20 8.07 6.24
C ALA A 17 15.27 8.54 7.37
N ASP A 18 15.29 9.83 7.69
CA ASP A 18 14.44 10.39 8.76
C ASP A 18 12.97 10.33 8.38
N GLU A 19 12.64 10.58 7.13
CA GLU A 19 11.27 10.52 6.61
C GLU A 19 10.74 9.09 6.61
N ILE A 20 11.55 8.13 6.20
CA ILE A 20 11.22 6.71 6.28
C ILE A 20 10.95 6.32 7.74
N GLU A 21 11.79 6.78 8.67
CA GLU A 21 11.60 6.52 10.10
C GLU A 21 10.27 7.07 10.61
N GLN A 22 9.90 8.29 10.20
CA GLN A 22 8.60 8.88 10.56
C GLN A 22 7.45 8.03 10.06
N ILE A 23 7.51 7.55 8.82
CA ILE A 23 6.47 6.68 8.26
C ILE A 23 6.42 5.37 9.05
N ASN A 24 7.56 4.73 9.28
CA ASN A 24 7.64 3.48 10.01
C ASN A 24 7.05 3.60 11.42
N ASN A 25 7.41 4.67 12.13
CA ASN A 25 6.95 4.89 13.50
C ASN A 25 5.46 5.21 13.59
N SER A 26 4.87 5.67 12.50
CA SER A 26 3.44 5.98 12.43
C SER A 26 2.58 4.77 12.07
N CYS A 27 3.18 3.69 11.64
CA CYS A 27 2.47 2.48 11.22
C CYS A 27 2.23 1.53 12.39
N GLN A 28 1.12 0.81 12.33
CA GLN A 28 0.87 -0.34 13.16
C GLN A 28 1.19 -1.60 12.35
N ILE A 29 2.00 -2.49 12.90
CA ILE A 29 2.36 -3.73 12.20
C ILE A 29 1.41 -4.84 12.66
N VAL A 30 0.79 -5.51 11.70
CA VAL A 30 -0.07 -6.67 11.98
C VAL A 30 0.46 -7.89 11.23
N THR A 31 0.21 -9.06 11.80
CA THR A 31 0.57 -10.34 11.21
C THR A 31 -0.69 -11.09 10.85
N LEU A 32 -0.76 -11.54 9.60
CA LEU A 32 -1.86 -12.37 9.10
C LEU A 32 -1.35 -13.78 8.85
N ASN A 33 -2.20 -14.75 9.16
CA ASN A 33 -1.99 -16.14 8.76
C ASN A 33 -2.67 -16.36 7.40
N ARG A 34 -2.38 -17.53 6.79
CA ARG A 34 -3.02 -17.89 5.52
C ARG A 34 -4.54 -17.80 5.63
N ASP A 35 -5.18 -17.24 4.62
CA ASP A 35 -6.63 -17.06 4.49
C ASP A 35 -7.24 -16.04 5.46
N ASN A 36 -6.42 -15.31 6.22
CA ASN A 36 -6.93 -14.16 6.97
C ASN A 36 -7.21 -13.00 6.03
N ILE A 37 -8.34 -12.33 6.25
CA ILE A 37 -8.75 -11.19 5.45
C ILE A 37 -8.23 -9.90 6.08
N LEU A 38 -7.63 -9.05 5.26
CA LEU A 38 -7.12 -7.75 5.69
C LEU A 38 -8.21 -6.67 5.63
N PHE A 39 -8.91 -6.61 4.53
CA PHE A 39 -10.08 -5.73 4.36
C PHE A 39 -11.03 -6.34 3.36
N TYR A 40 -12.29 -5.90 3.39
CA TYR A 40 -13.34 -6.42 2.52
C TYR A 40 -13.70 -5.44 1.42
N GLU A 41 -14.05 -5.96 0.26
CA GLU A 41 -14.66 -5.17 -0.81
C GLU A 41 -15.85 -4.40 -0.26
N GLY A 42 -15.92 -3.10 -0.55
CA GLY A 42 -17.00 -2.24 -0.10
C GLY A 42 -16.74 -1.51 1.23
N ASP A 43 -15.75 -1.93 2.01
CA ASP A 43 -15.38 -1.21 3.23
C ASP A 43 -14.78 0.15 2.86
N LEU A 44 -15.10 1.19 3.64
CA LEU A 44 -14.50 2.50 3.44
C LEU A 44 -13.01 2.47 3.76
N ALA A 45 -12.20 2.97 2.84
CA ALA A 45 -10.75 2.96 2.97
C ALA A 45 -10.29 4.10 3.88
N LYS A 46 -9.95 3.78 5.14
CA LYS A 46 -9.54 4.74 6.17
C LYS A 46 -8.05 4.73 6.46
N SER A 47 -7.33 3.74 5.94
CA SER A 47 -5.90 3.58 6.19
C SER A 47 -5.20 3.16 4.91
N PHE A 48 -3.90 3.41 4.86
CA PHE A 48 -3.01 2.84 3.86
C PHE A 48 -2.50 1.50 4.38
N TYR A 49 -2.47 0.51 3.51
CA TYR A 49 -2.00 -0.83 3.84
C TYR A 49 -0.76 -1.11 3.00
N ILE A 50 0.29 -1.56 3.67
CA ILE A 50 1.59 -1.79 3.04
C ILE A 50 1.99 -3.23 3.27
N LEU A 51 2.14 -4.00 2.19
CA LEU A 51 2.66 -5.36 2.28
C LEU A 51 4.16 -5.27 2.55
N LEU A 52 4.62 -5.85 3.67
CA LEU A 52 6.03 -5.88 4.06
C LEU A 52 6.67 -7.23 3.78
N GLU A 53 5.98 -8.31 4.09
CA GLU A 53 6.46 -9.69 3.91
C GLU A 53 5.28 -10.58 3.59
N GLY A 54 5.53 -11.65 2.85
CA GLY A 54 4.49 -12.62 2.49
C GLY A 54 3.76 -12.25 1.22
N SER A 55 2.52 -12.68 1.11
CA SER A 55 1.73 -12.48 -0.11
C SER A 55 0.26 -12.26 0.18
N LEU A 56 -0.39 -11.50 -0.70
CA LEU A 56 -1.82 -11.17 -0.64
C LEU A 56 -2.41 -11.27 -2.02
N LYS A 57 -3.69 -11.63 -2.10
CA LYS A 57 -4.44 -11.46 -3.33
C LYS A 57 -5.61 -10.51 -3.11
N LEU A 58 -5.94 -9.75 -4.14
CA LEU A 58 -7.15 -8.94 -4.21
C LEU A 58 -8.14 -9.65 -5.11
N TYR A 59 -9.36 -9.85 -4.62
CA TYR A 59 -10.38 -10.53 -5.42
C TYR A 59 -11.75 -9.90 -5.23
N LYS A 60 -12.59 -10.10 -6.24
CA LYS A 60 -14.02 -9.75 -6.20
C LYS A 60 -14.84 -11.01 -6.31
N ILE A 61 -16.07 -10.96 -5.83
CA ILE A 61 -17.04 -12.02 -6.07
C ILE A 61 -17.83 -11.64 -7.33
N GLY A 62 -17.78 -12.48 -8.33
CA GLY A 62 -18.51 -12.28 -9.58
C GLY A 62 -20.00 -12.56 -9.44
N SER A 63 -20.78 -12.21 -10.49
CA SER A 63 -22.23 -12.36 -10.50
C SER A 63 -22.69 -13.80 -10.32
N SER A 64 -21.86 -14.79 -10.68
CA SER A 64 -22.15 -16.21 -10.49
C SER A 64 -21.65 -16.76 -9.16
N GLY A 65 -21.17 -15.88 -8.26
CA GLY A 65 -20.65 -16.29 -6.96
C GLY A 65 -19.20 -16.76 -6.97
N ASN A 66 -18.56 -16.77 -8.13
CA ASN A 66 -17.15 -17.19 -8.25
C ASN A 66 -16.19 -16.07 -7.88
N GLU A 67 -15.01 -16.47 -7.42
CA GLU A 67 -13.94 -15.55 -7.08
C GLU A 67 -13.21 -15.09 -8.34
N ILE A 68 -13.06 -13.77 -8.49
CA ILE A 68 -12.32 -13.17 -9.61
C ILE A 68 -11.09 -12.50 -9.04
N ILE A 69 -9.90 -13.06 -9.31
CA ILE A 69 -8.65 -12.50 -8.81
C ILE A 69 -8.29 -11.26 -9.62
N MET A 70 -8.20 -10.10 -8.93
CA MET A 70 -7.84 -8.83 -9.54
C MET A 70 -6.33 -8.64 -9.57
N HIS A 71 -5.62 -9.11 -8.55
CA HIS A 71 -4.17 -8.97 -8.44
C HIS A 71 -3.64 -9.91 -7.36
N HIS A 72 -2.38 -10.35 -7.54
CA HIS A 72 -1.66 -11.15 -6.55
C HIS A 72 -0.32 -10.47 -6.26
N PHE A 73 -0.14 -10.00 -5.03
CA PHE A 73 1.06 -9.30 -4.61
C PHE A 73 1.98 -10.25 -3.87
N VAL A 74 3.23 -10.30 -4.32
CA VAL A 74 4.27 -11.14 -3.71
C VAL A 74 5.52 -10.33 -3.35
N GLN A 75 5.49 -9.02 -3.59
CA GLN A 75 6.57 -8.08 -3.28
C GLN A 75 6.04 -6.95 -2.41
N PRO A 76 6.88 -6.32 -1.58
CA PRO A 76 6.46 -5.16 -0.79
C PRO A 76 5.87 -4.06 -1.66
N THR A 77 4.69 -3.59 -1.29
CA THR A 77 3.97 -2.55 -2.04
C THR A 77 2.82 -1.98 -1.21
N LEU A 78 2.29 -0.81 -1.63
CA LEU A 78 1.02 -0.32 -1.13
C LEU A 78 -0.13 -1.08 -1.78
N LEU A 79 -1.23 -1.22 -1.04
CA LEU A 79 -2.43 -1.93 -1.48
C LEU A 79 -3.60 -0.96 -1.58
N ALA A 80 -4.23 -0.90 -2.75
CA ALA A 80 -5.48 -0.14 -2.97
C ALA A 80 -5.39 1.31 -2.48
N GLU A 81 -4.24 1.95 -2.62
CA GLU A 81 -3.95 3.29 -2.12
C GLU A 81 -4.84 4.37 -2.75
N MET A 82 -5.32 4.15 -3.97
CA MET A 82 -6.20 5.11 -4.64
C MET A 82 -7.52 5.26 -3.89
N ALA A 83 -8.09 4.16 -3.41
CA ALA A 83 -9.32 4.20 -2.62
C ALA A 83 -9.13 5.04 -1.36
N THR A 84 -8.01 4.88 -0.67
CA THR A 84 -7.70 5.63 0.55
C THR A 84 -7.53 7.12 0.26
N PHE A 85 -6.77 7.47 -0.80
CA PHE A 85 -6.59 8.87 -1.18
C PHE A 85 -7.91 9.55 -1.59
N GLN A 86 -8.81 8.81 -2.21
CA GLN A 86 -10.04 9.37 -2.78
C GLN A 86 -11.24 9.27 -1.84
N ASN A 87 -11.07 8.84 -0.59
CA ASN A 87 -12.18 8.61 0.36
C ASN A 87 -13.22 7.64 -0.21
N ASP A 88 -12.76 6.61 -0.89
CA ASP A 88 -13.63 5.65 -1.55
C ASP A 88 -13.66 4.31 -0.80
N SER A 89 -14.50 3.41 -1.27
CA SER A 89 -14.55 2.04 -0.76
C SER A 89 -13.50 1.18 -1.46
N PHE A 90 -13.02 0.13 -0.76
CA PHE A 90 -12.11 -0.82 -1.38
C PHE A 90 -12.79 -1.54 -2.54
N PRO A 91 -12.14 -1.60 -3.71
CA PRO A 91 -12.72 -2.23 -4.90
C PRO A 91 -12.66 -3.75 -4.88
N ALA A 92 -11.97 -4.34 -3.91
CA ALA A 92 -11.76 -5.78 -3.82
C ALA A 92 -11.45 -6.17 -2.38
N THR A 93 -11.57 -7.46 -2.08
CA THR A 93 -11.20 -8.03 -0.78
C THR A 93 -9.74 -8.46 -0.82
N ALA A 94 -8.98 -8.16 0.25
CA ALA A 94 -7.58 -8.55 0.39
C ALA A 94 -7.45 -9.70 1.38
N ILE A 95 -6.85 -10.80 0.93
CA ILE A 95 -6.67 -12.00 1.74
C ILE A 95 -5.23 -12.49 1.66
N SER A 96 -4.70 -12.93 2.82
CA SER A 96 -3.34 -13.48 2.89
C SER A 96 -3.27 -14.83 2.19
N THR A 97 -2.24 -15.02 1.37
CA THR A 97 -2.00 -16.27 0.63
C THR A 97 -0.74 -17.00 1.06
N SER A 98 0.00 -16.47 2.03
CA SER A 98 1.17 -17.14 2.63
C SER A 98 0.88 -17.49 4.09
N GLN A 99 1.68 -18.39 4.67
CA GLN A 99 1.51 -18.79 6.07
C GLN A 99 1.64 -17.62 7.02
N VAL A 100 2.55 -16.69 6.71
CA VAL A 100 2.77 -15.47 7.48
C VAL A 100 2.84 -14.30 6.52
N THR A 101 2.03 -13.28 6.78
CA THR A 101 2.04 -12.04 6.03
C THR A 101 2.14 -10.87 7.01
N LYS A 102 3.10 -9.98 6.80
CA LYS A 102 3.29 -8.79 7.62
C LYS A 102 2.79 -7.57 6.87
N ILE A 103 1.93 -6.80 7.53
CA ILE A 103 1.30 -5.60 6.95
C ILE A 103 1.57 -4.42 7.87
N ALA A 104 1.99 -3.30 7.29
CA ALA A 104 2.02 -2.02 7.99
C ALA A 104 0.73 -1.28 7.67
N ILE A 105 0.05 -0.81 8.70
CA ILE A 105 -1.19 -0.04 8.56
C ILE A 105 -0.89 1.39 8.96
N LEU A 106 -1.09 2.32 8.03
CA LEU A 106 -0.88 3.74 8.24
C LEU A 106 -2.21 4.45 8.14
N ASP A 107 -2.71 4.94 9.27
CA ASP A 107 -3.96 5.69 9.33
C ASP A 107 -3.88 6.92 8.43
N LYS A 108 -4.94 7.17 7.65
CA LYS A 108 -4.97 8.26 6.68
C LYS A 108 -4.81 9.63 7.35
N GLU A 109 -5.49 9.86 8.48
CA GLU A 109 -5.43 11.14 9.17
C GLU A 109 -4.03 11.40 9.74
N ILE A 110 -3.37 10.35 10.24
CA ILE A 110 -1.98 10.44 10.70
C ILE A 110 -1.07 10.79 9.53
N PHE A 111 -1.25 10.15 8.38
CA PHE A 111 -0.44 10.45 7.19
C PHE A 111 -0.64 11.89 6.72
N ILE A 112 -1.89 12.36 6.68
CA ILE A 112 -2.20 13.75 6.32
C ILE A 112 -1.51 14.72 7.28
N SER A 113 -1.56 14.43 8.59
CA SER A 113 -0.87 15.27 9.59
C SER A 113 0.63 15.34 9.36
N LEU A 114 1.26 14.22 9.02
CA LEU A 114 2.68 14.20 8.67
C LEU A 114 2.98 15.06 7.45
N LEU A 115 2.16 14.95 6.42
CA LEU A 115 2.32 15.74 5.19
C LEU A 115 2.16 17.23 5.46
N GLN A 116 1.20 17.61 6.29
CA GLN A 116 0.94 19.02 6.62
C GLN A 116 2.02 19.63 7.49
N SER A 117 2.61 18.84 8.40
CA SER A 117 3.63 19.33 9.32
C SER A 117 5.04 19.28 8.77
N ASN A 118 5.27 18.60 7.65
CA ASN A 118 6.59 18.41 7.06
C ASN A 118 6.54 18.59 5.55
N GLY A 119 6.82 19.82 5.08
CA GLY A 119 6.76 20.14 3.66
C GLY A 119 7.78 19.37 2.82
N ASN A 120 8.96 19.05 3.38
CA ASN A 120 9.95 18.25 2.68
C ASN A 120 9.45 16.83 2.43
N LEU A 121 8.79 16.24 3.42
CA LEU A 121 8.19 14.92 3.27
C LEU A 121 7.16 14.93 2.13
N SER A 122 6.28 15.92 2.11
CA SER A 122 5.27 16.08 1.05
C SER A 122 5.91 16.20 -0.32
N PHE A 123 6.97 17.02 -0.42
CA PHE A 123 7.68 17.22 -1.67
C PHE A 123 8.32 15.92 -2.18
N HIS A 124 8.92 15.15 -1.27
CA HIS A 124 9.54 13.87 -1.63
C HIS A 124 8.51 12.81 -2.02
N ILE A 125 7.34 12.79 -1.38
CA ILE A 125 6.23 11.91 -1.79
C ILE A 125 5.78 12.26 -3.21
N ILE A 126 5.59 13.54 -3.50
CA ILE A 126 5.22 14.00 -4.85
C ILE A 126 6.28 13.56 -5.86
N GLY A 127 7.57 13.75 -5.54
CA GLY A 127 8.66 13.33 -6.40
C GLY A 127 8.66 11.81 -6.65
N SER A 128 8.37 11.02 -5.63
CA SER A 128 8.27 9.57 -5.75
C SER A 128 7.13 9.16 -6.69
N LEU A 129 5.97 9.84 -6.60
CA LEU A 129 4.83 9.58 -7.47
C LEU A 129 5.13 9.95 -8.93
N ILE A 130 5.81 11.07 -9.14
CA ILE A 130 6.24 11.49 -10.49
C ILE A 130 7.21 10.47 -11.07
N SER A 131 8.14 9.98 -10.27
CA SER A 131 9.11 8.95 -10.67
C SER A 131 8.40 7.67 -11.11
N LYS A 132 7.36 7.26 -10.37
CA LYS A 132 6.54 6.10 -10.69
C LYS A 132 5.80 6.29 -12.02
N MET A 133 5.20 7.46 -12.23
CA MET A 133 4.50 7.79 -13.47
C MET A 133 5.45 7.75 -14.66
N LYS A 134 6.66 8.28 -14.50
CA LYS A 134 7.68 8.28 -15.54
C LYS A 134 8.11 6.87 -15.89
N SER A 135 8.28 6.01 -14.91
CA SER A 135 8.62 4.59 -15.10
C SER A 135 7.53 3.86 -15.90
N LEU A 136 6.25 4.08 -15.57
CA LEU A 136 5.13 3.49 -16.30
C LEU A 136 5.06 3.98 -17.73
N GLU A 137 5.29 5.27 -17.95
CA GLU A 137 5.33 5.87 -19.29
C GLU A 137 6.43 5.24 -20.15
N GLN A 138 7.63 5.07 -19.59
CA GLN A 138 8.73 4.41 -20.27
C GLN A 138 8.41 2.97 -20.65
N THR A 139 7.72 2.25 -19.76
CA THR A 139 7.30 0.88 -20.02
C THR A 139 6.32 0.80 -21.19
N ILE A 140 5.38 1.73 -21.28
CA ILE A 140 4.42 1.82 -22.38
C ILE A 140 5.15 2.10 -23.69
N HIS A 141 6.09 3.03 -23.70
CA HIS A 141 6.82 3.41 -24.90
C HIS A 141 7.76 2.32 -25.42
N LYS A 142 8.19 1.40 -24.59
CA LYS A 142 9.05 0.28 -24.99
C LYS A 142 8.28 -0.83 -25.72
N ASN A 143 6.99 -0.85 -25.59
CA ASN A 143 6.12 -1.84 -26.21
C ASN A 143 5.38 -1.26 -27.39
#